data_1b2c7c52c0eeb6111709ad7514576e2c
#
_entry.id   1b2c7c52c0eeb6111709ad7514576e2c
#
_cell.length_a   1.000
_cell.length_b   1.000
_cell.length_c   1.000
_cell.angle_alpha   90.00
_cell.angle_beta   90.00
_cell.angle_gamma   90.00
#
_symmetry.space_group_name_H-M   'P 1'
#
loop_
_entity.id
_entity.type
_entity.pdbx_description
1 polymer ?
#
loop_
_entity_poly.entity_id
_entity_poly.type
_entity_poly.pdbx_seq_one_letter_code
_entity_poly.pdbx_strand_id
1 'polypeptide(L)'
;KSKKNTIDPEEMIKNYGADSVRWFILSDSPPEKDVQWSDQGMLSSYKFVQKLFTLNEKIKSIKNNDKTKPSLELSKFINQYLLKIEKNLSNFSYNVIIANIHEACFFISIIKKRTEL
;
A
#
# COMPACT_ATOMS: atom_id res chain seq x y z
N LYS A 1 13.54 1.87 27.18
CA LYS A 1 13.45 0.70 28.09
C LYS A 1 13.04 1.10 29.51
N SER A 2 13.56 2.21 30.04
CA SER A 2 13.30 2.66 31.42
C SER A 2 11.84 3.10 31.66
N LYS A 3 11.08 3.46 30.63
CA LYS A 3 9.70 3.97 30.74
C LYS A 3 8.62 2.91 30.46
N LYS A 4 8.98 1.64 30.29
CA LYS A 4 8.07 0.52 29.94
C LYS A 4 7.19 0.80 28.70
N ASN A 5 7.68 1.60 27.77
CA ASN A 5 6.97 2.00 26.54
C ASN A 5 7.54 1.36 25.27
N THR A 6 8.21 0.24 25.40
CA THR A 6 8.77 -0.49 24.27
C THR A 6 7.73 -1.46 23.70
N ILE A 7 7.67 -1.52 22.39
CA ILE A 7 6.87 -2.51 21.65
C ILE A 7 7.79 -3.65 21.23
N ASP A 8 7.35 -4.87 21.47
CA ASP A 8 8.09 -6.07 21.07
C ASP A 8 7.82 -6.35 19.57
N PRO A 9 8.85 -6.27 18.72
CA PRO A 9 8.70 -6.56 17.31
C PRO A 9 8.23 -7.99 17.02
N GLU A 10 8.69 -8.96 17.79
CA GLU A 10 8.31 -10.37 17.60
C GLU A 10 6.82 -10.59 17.82
N GLU A 11 6.27 -9.98 18.86
CA GLU A 11 4.84 -10.04 19.14
C GLU A 11 4.01 -9.39 18.02
N MET A 12 4.45 -8.24 17.51
CA MET A 12 3.78 -7.54 16.42
C MET A 12 3.83 -8.34 15.11
N ILE A 13 4.96 -8.94 14.80
CA ILE A 13 5.12 -9.79 13.61
C ILE A 13 4.24 -11.03 13.72
N LYS A 14 4.16 -11.62 14.91
CA LYS A 14 3.30 -12.79 15.16
C LYS A 14 1.81 -12.45 14.96
N ASN A 15 1.37 -11.29 15.44
CA ASN A 15 -0.04 -10.89 15.42
C ASN A 15 -0.50 -10.32 14.07
N TYR A 16 0.37 -9.59 13.37
CA TYR A 16 0.02 -8.83 12.16
C TYR A 16 0.79 -9.23 10.90
N GLY A 17 1.86 -10.00 11.05
CA GLY A 17 2.77 -10.32 9.96
C GLY A 17 3.83 -9.25 9.74
N ALA A 18 4.97 -9.68 9.20
CA ALA A 18 6.13 -8.82 8.98
C ALA A 18 5.83 -7.67 7.99
N ASP A 19 5.07 -7.94 6.94
CA ASP A 19 4.76 -6.95 5.91
C ASP A 19 3.89 -5.81 6.45
N SER A 20 2.93 -6.12 7.32
CA SER A 20 2.10 -5.10 7.95
C SER A 20 2.91 -4.19 8.88
N VAL A 21 3.87 -4.76 9.62
CA VAL A 21 4.78 -4.00 10.49
C VAL A 21 5.68 -3.08 9.66
N ARG A 22 6.28 -3.60 8.60
CA ARG A 22 7.09 -2.80 7.66
C ARG A 22 6.28 -1.69 7.04
N TRP A 23 5.06 -1.99 6.62
CA TRP A 23 4.14 -1.02 6.03
C TRP A 23 3.83 0.12 6.99
N PHE A 24 3.52 -0.20 8.24
CA PHE A 24 3.28 0.80 9.29
C PHE A 24 4.49 1.71 9.50
N ILE A 25 5.67 1.12 9.70
CA ILE A 25 6.89 1.87 9.97
C ILE A 25 7.24 2.84 8.83
N LEU A 26 7.07 2.39 7.58
CA LEU A 26 7.40 3.20 6.41
C LEU A 26 6.33 4.24 6.08
N SER A 27 5.08 4.04 6.51
CA SER A 27 3.96 4.93 6.18
C SER A 27 3.82 6.11 7.11
N ASP A 28 4.23 5.97 8.36
CA ASP A 28 3.95 6.98 9.41
C ASP A 28 4.72 8.27 9.19
N SER A 29 6.01 8.17 8.89
CA SER A 29 6.90 9.33 8.83
C SER A 29 7.99 9.16 7.77
N PRO A 30 8.59 10.26 7.30
CA PRO A 30 9.81 10.18 6.49
C PRO A 30 10.91 9.39 7.24
N PRO A 31 11.84 8.71 6.53
CA PRO A 31 12.83 7.83 7.16
C PRO A 31 13.75 8.51 8.19
N GLU A 32 13.94 9.81 8.09
CA GLU A 32 14.77 10.61 8.99
C GLU A 32 14.07 11.01 10.29
N LYS A 33 12.78 10.70 10.43
CA LYS A 33 12.00 11.01 11.63
C LYS A 33 11.67 9.76 12.43
N ASP A 34 11.49 9.95 13.73
CA ASP A 34 11.04 8.88 14.61
C ASP A 34 9.59 8.48 14.31
N VAL A 35 9.33 7.20 14.36
CA VAL A 35 7.99 6.63 14.22
C VAL A 35 7.31 6.62 15.60
N GLN A 36 6.14 7.23 15.69
CA GLN A 36 5.30 7.10 16.85
C GLN A 36 4.39 5.89 16.75
N TRP A 37 4.46 5.00 17.73
CA TRP A 37 3.62 3.82 17.75
C TRP A 37 2.15 4.19 17.90
N SER A 38 1.30 3.55 17.11
CA SER A 38 -0.15 3.66 17.18
C SER A 38 -0.77 2.29 16.92
N ASP A 39 -1.50 1.76 17.87
CA ASP A 39 -2.21 0.48 17.70
C ASP A 39 -3.23 0.55 16.56
N GLN A 40 -3.91 1.67 16.44
CA GLN A 40 -4.86 1.90 15.35
C GLN A 40 -4.16 1.99 13.99
N GLY A 41 -3.00 2.64 13.93
CA GLY A 41 -2.17 2.72 12.73
C GLY A 41 -1.67 1.35 12.30
N MET A 42 -1.25 0.52 13.25
CA MET A 42 -0.84 -0.86 12.98
C MET A 42 -1.99 -1.70 12.44
N LEU A 43 -3.16 -1.62 13.06
CA LEU A 43 -4.36 -2.33 12.59
C LEU A 43 -4.80 -1.86 11.20
N SER A 44 -4.72 -0.57 10.92
CA SER A 44 -5.04 -0.01 9.59
C SER A 44 -4.08 -0.52 8.53
N SER A 45 -2.79 -0.60 8.84
CA SER A 45 -1.77 -1.16 7.95
C SER A 45 -2.03 -2.64 7.67
N TYR A 46 -2.36 -3.41 8.69
CA TYR A 46 -2.73 -4.82 8.54
C TYR A 46 -3.94 -4.99 7.62
N LYS A 47 -5.01 -4.24 7.85
CA LYS A 47 -6.21 -4.29 7.00
C LYS A 47 -5.91 -3.90 5.56
N PHE A 48 -5.04 -2.91 5.34
CA PHE A 48 -4.66 -2.51 4.00
C PHE A 48 -3.85 -3.58 3.26
N VAL A 49 -2.88 -4.21 3.92
CA VAL A 49 -2.10 -5.32 3.34
C VAL A 49 -3.02 -6.48 2.97
N GLN A 50 -4.00 -6.82 3.81
CA GLN A 50 -5.01 -7.84 3.51
C GLN A 50 -5.86 -7.45 2.30
N LYS A 51 -6.29 -6.20 2.23
CA LYS A 51 -7.05 -5.67 1.08
C LYS A 51 -6.24 -5.74 -0.22
N LEU A 52 -4.97 -5.40 -0.16
CA LEU A 52 -4.07 -5.45 -1.32
C LEU A 52 -3.91 -6.89 -1.82
N PHE A 53 -3.70 -7.84 -0.91
CA PHE A 53 -3.64 -9.26 -1.22
C PHE A 53 -4.93 -9.75 -1.89
N THR A 54 -6.08 -9.42 -1.31
CA THR A 54 -7.39 -9.80 -1.85
C THR A 54 -7.63 -9.20 -3.24
N LEU A 55 -7.23 -7.95 -3.46
CA LEU A 55 -7.32 -7.28 -4.76
C LEU A 55 -6.47 -8.02 -5.80
N ASN A 56 -5.24 -8.38 -5.44
CA ASN A 56 -4.33 -9.11 -6.33
C ASN A 56 -4.90 -10.49 -6.71
N GLU A 57 -5.45 -11.23 -5.75
CA GLU A 57 -6.09 -12.53 -6.03
C GLU A 57 -7.31 -12.39 -6.95
N LYS A 58 -8.12 -11.37 -6.76
CA LYS A 58 -9.24 -11.05 -7.66
C LYS A 58 -8.77 -10.75 -9.09
N ILE A 59 -7.72 -9.97 -9.24
CA ILE A 59 -7.15 -9.65 -10.55
C ILE A 59 -6.63 -10.92 -11.24
N LYS A 60 -5.91 -11.77 -10.52
CA LYS A 60 -5.42 -13.05 -11.05
C LYS A 60 -6.54 -14.00 -11.49
N SER A 61 -7.69 -13.96 -10.80
CA SER A 61 -8.83 -14.82 -11.13
C SER A 61 -9.57 -14.38 -12.38
N ILE A 62 -9.35 -13.17 -12.88
CA ILE A 62 -9.96 -12.69 -14.11
C ILE A 62 -9.34 -13.42 -15.30
N LYS A 63 -10.16 -14.21 -15.99
CA LYS A 63 -9.75 -14.87 -17.24
C LYS A 63 -9.61 -13.81 -18.33
N ASN A 64 -8.39 -13.53 -18.71
CA ASN A 64 -8.09 -12.55 -19.74
C ASN A 64 -8.29 -13.19 -21.13
N ASN A 65 -9.53 -13.24 -21.59
CA ASN A 65 -9.87 -13.73 -22.94
C ASN A 65 -9.91 -12.59 -23.97
N ASP A 66 -9.75 -11.35 -23.53
CA ASP A 66 -9.85 -10.17 -24.38
C ASP A 66 -8.48 -9.59 -24.71
N LYS A 67 -8.20 -9.46 -25.99
CA LYS A 67 -7.07 -8.70 -26.53
C LYS A 67 -7.34 -7.18 -26.48
N THR A 68 -8.24 -6.72 -25.62
CA THR A 68 -8.56 -5.30 -25.48
C THR A 68 -7.40 -4.55 -24.86
N LYS A 69 -7.07 -3.42 -25.47
CA LYS A 69 -6.05 -2.52 -24.94
C LYS A 69 -6.59 -1.80 -23.69
N PRO A 70 -5.72 -1.46 -22.72
CA PRO A 70 -6.13 -0.63 -21.59
C PRO A 70 -6.74 0.69 -22.06
N SER A 71 -7.70 1.22 -21.30
CA SER A 71 -8.26 2.54 -21.58
C SER A 71 -7.17 3.62 -21.53
N LEU A 72 -7.37 4.69 -22.29
CA LEU A 72 -6.44 5.82 -22.26
C LEU A 72 -6.31 6.44 -20.85
N GLU A 73 -7.41 6.51 -20.11
CA GLU A 73 -7.44 6.98 -18.72
C GLU A 73 -6.54 6.13 -17.83
N LEU A 74 -6.67 4.82 -17.89
CA LEU A 74 -5.85 3.87 -17.13
C LEU A 74 -4.37 3.97 -17.51
N SER A 75 -4.06 4.02 -18.79
CA SER A 75 -2.68 4.12 -19.28
C SER A 75 -2.00 5.42 -18.82
N LYS A 76 -2.69 6.54 -18.89
CA LYS A 76 -2.20 7.83 -18.38
C LYS A 76 -1.95 7.77 -16.87
N PHE A 77 -2.89 7.22 -16.12
CA PHE A 77 -2.76 7.10 -14.68
C PHE A 77 -1.54 6.25 -14.29
N ILE A 78 -1.39 5.08 -14.91
CA ILE A 78 -0.26 4.18 -14.62
C ILE A 78 1.07 4.85 -14.94
N ASN A 79 1.19 5.52 -16.08
CA ASN A 79 2.43 6.20 -16.45
C ASN A 79 2.79 7.33 -15.47
N GLN A 80 1.83 8.14 -15.08
CA GLN A 80 2.04 9.19 -14.07
C GLN A 80 2.40 8.61 -12.70
N TYR A 81 1.75 7.54 -12.31
CA TYR A 81 2.00 6.83 -11.07
C TYR A 81 3.41 6.25 -11.02
N LEU A 82 3.87 5.60 -12.09
CA LEU A 82 5.23 5.05 -12.17
C LEU A 82 6.29 6.14 -12.08
N LEU A 83 6.09 7.29 -12.71
CA LEU A 83 6.99 8.43 -12.60
C LEU A 83 7.07 8.97 -11.17
N LYS A 84 5.94 9.07 -10.48
CA LYS A 84 5.91 9.49 -9.06
C LYS A 84 6.68 8.51 -8.17
N ILE A 85 6.45 7.21 -8.35
CA ILE A 85 7.14 6.16 -7.58
C ILE A 85 8.64 6.22 -7.81
N GLU A 86 9.09 6.32 -9.06
CA GLU A 86 10.51 6.39 -9.40
C GLU A 86 11.17 7.60 -8.74
N LYS A 87 10.56 8.77 -8.83
CA LYS A 87 11.04 10.00 -8.17
C LYS A 87 11.12 9.83 -6.65
N ASN A 88 10.10 9.30 -6.03
CA ASN A 88 10.04 9.12 -4.58
C ASN A 88 11.02 8.03 -4.09
N LEU A 89 11.28 6.99 -4.87
CA LEU A 89 12.33 6.01 -4.58
C LEU A 89 13.71 6.66 -4.59
N SER A 90 14.00 7.48 -5.58
CA SER A 90 15.28 8.22 -5.69
C SER A 90 15.52 9.15 -4.49
N ASN A 91 14.46 9.68 -3.91
CA ASN A 91 14.51 10.59 -2.76
C ASN A 91 14.33 9.90 -1.40
N PHE A 92 14.20 8.58 -1.37
CA PHE A 92 13.90 7.81 -0.15
C PHE A 92 12.61 8.26 0.55
N SER A 93 11.64 8.79 -0.20
CA SER A 93 10.35 9.28 0.33
C SER A 93 9.34 8.13 0.44
N TYR A 94 9.63 7.14 1.29
CA TYR A 94 8.84 5.90 1.38
C TYR A 94 7.41 6.14 1.86
N ASN A 95 7.18 7.06 2.77
CA ASN A 95 5.84 7.43 3.24
C ASN A 95 4.98 7.98 2.08
N VAL A 96 5.57 8.74 1.18
CA VAL A 96 4.87 9.25 -0.02
C VAL A 96 4.57 8.11 -1.01
N ILE A 97 5.49 7.17 -1.18
CA ILE A 97 5.27 5.97 -2.02
C ILE A 97 4.05 5.19 -1.51
N ILE A 98 3.95 4.98 -0.21
CA ILE A 98 2.83 4.28 0.40
C ILE A 98 1.51 5.04 0.16
N ALA A 99 1.50 6.36 0.27
CA ALA A 99 0.35 7.18 -0.08
C ALA A 99 -0.03 7.02 -1.57
N ASN A 100 0.95 6.98 -2.46
CA ASN A 100 0.73 6.74 -3.89
C ASN A 100 0.12 5.34 -4.15
N ILE A 101 0.53 4.32 -3.40
CA ILE A 101 -0.04 2.97 -3.51
C ILE A 101 -1.51 2.95 -3.07
N HIS A 102 -1.85 3.65 -1.99
CA HIS A 102 -3.24 3.82 -1.58
C HIS A 102 -4.10 4.50 -2.66
N GLU A 103 -3.58 5.56 -3.25
CA GLU A 103 -4.21 6.28 -4.37
C GLU A 103 -4.45 5.35 -5.57
N ALA A 104 -3.46 4.56 -5.95
CA ALA A 104 -3.56 3.62 -7.05
C ALA A 104 -4.62 2.53 -6.80
N CYS A 105 -4.67 1.96 -5.61
CA CYS A 105 -5.68 0.98 -5.23
C CYS A 105 -7.09 1.56 -5.27
N PHE A 106 -7.26 2.79 -4.84
CA PHE A 106 -8.54 3.50 -4.89
C PHE A 106 -8.98 3.73 -6.35
N PHE A 107 -8.08 4.20 -7.21
CA PHE A 107 -8.34 4.43 -8.62
C PHE A 107 -8.76 3.14 -9.35
N ILE A 108 -8.03 2.04 -9.14
CA ILE A 108 -8.35 0.73 -9.71
C ILE A 108 -9.72 0.25 -9.23
N SER A 109 -10.07 0.47 -7.98
CA SER A 109 -11.37 0.11 -7.42
C SER A 109 -12.52 0.89 -8.07
N ILE A 110 -12.31 2.17 -8.41
CA ILE A 110 -13.28 2.99 -9.12
C ILE A 110 -13.48 2.50 -10.56
N ILE A 111 -12.40 2.25 -11.29
CA ILE A 111 -12.47 1.74 -12.67
C ILE A 111 -13.23 0.41 -12.71
N LYS A 112 -12.92 -0.49 -11.80
CA LYS A 112 -13.60 -1.78 -11.69
C LYS A 112 -15.11 -1.61 -11.54
N LYS A 113 -15.56 -0.74 -10.66
CA LYS A 113 -16.99 -0.46 -10.46
C LYS A 113 -17.67 0.09 -11.72
N ARG A 114 -16.99 0.90 -12.52
CA ARG A 114 -17.51 1.43 -13.78
C ARG A 114 -17.65 0.35 -14.85
N THR A 115 -16.80 -0.65 -14.85
CA THR A 115 -16.83 -1.75 -15.84
C THR A 115 -17.80 -2.88 -15.48
N GLU A 116 -18.18 -3.00 -14.21
CA GLU A 116 -19.22 -3.94 -13.75
C GLU A 116 -20.65 -3.43 -13.95
N LEU A 117 -20.81 -2.18 -14.34
CA LEU A 117 -22.10 -1.54 -14.69
C LEU A 117 -22.40 -1.69 -16.19
#